data_b8ca4406e3830c5fc1ae2525f44ce701
#
_entry.id   b8ca4406e3830c5fc1ae2525f44ce701
#
_cell.length_a   1.000
_cell.length_b   1.000
_cell.length_c   1.000
_cell.angle_alpha   90.00
_cell.angle_beta   90.00
_cell.angle_gamma   90.00
#
_symmetry.space_group_name_H-M   'P 1'
#
loop_
_entity.id
_entity.type
_entity.pdbx_description
1 polymer ?
#
loop_
_entity_poly.entity_id
_entity_poly.type
_entity_poly.pdbx_seq_one_letter_code
_entity_poly.pdbx_strand_id
1 'polypeptide(L)'
;MSVVELLRPAMAAALLAAIVSPAVHAFTVTVRQGNRMLYLQVGTGTVLFPRPDEPQPADNSTVDRVSVTVPAAAVTDGTPLPMTGNSTTTVSPQSQNPICPAATDVFIGGLLRVPGNGNNNRTATLNVSTALPLAAGTSTIPFTEIEWDSVGINDSSPTVASGSFAGTANQVLATINDGTWFEGCLRFRFRNTQPYPAGDFTGTAVYTLTAP
;
A
#
# COMPACT_ATOMS: atom_id res chain seq x y z
N MET A 1 20.32 -108.84 -1.61
CA MET A 1 19.12 -108.03 -1.33
C MET A 1 19.60 -106.62 -1.17
N SER A 2 19.42 -105.85 -2.19
CA SER A 2 19.99 -104.50 -2.30
C SER A 2 18.84 -103.45 -2.36
N VAL A 3 18.85 -102.49 -1.48
CA VAL A 3 17.90 -101.40 -1.48
C VAL A 3 18.64 -100.23 -2.02
N VAL A 4 18.19 -99.72 -3.15
CA VAL A 4 18.69 -98.48 -3.78
C VAL A 4 17.87 -97.38 -3.30
N GLU A 5 18.47 -96.47 -2.50
CA GLU A 5 17.86 -95.21 -2.14
C GLU A 5 18.03 -94.18 -3.23
N LEU A 6 16.93 -93.63 -3.73
CA LEU A 6 16.90 -92.56 -4.67
C LEU A 6 17.04 -91.20 -3.90
N LEU A 7 18.19 -90.57 -4.09
CA LEU A 7 18.32 -89.13 -3.68
C LEU A 7 17.54 -88.23 -4.67
N ARG A 8 16.59 -87.52 -4.16
CA ARG A 8 15.93 -86.38 -4.85
C ARG A 8 16.70 -85.12 -4.55
N PRO A 9 17.14 -84.34 -5.56
CA PRO A 9 17.66 -83.01 -5.32
C PRO A 9 16.49 -82.03 -5.08
N ALA A 10 16.46 -81.42 -3.93
CA ALA A 10 15.59 -80.30 -3.63
C ALA A 10 16.11 -79.09 -4.38
N MET A 11 15.36 -78.58 -5.36
CA MET A 11 15.59 -77.29 -5.98
C MET A 11 15.16 -76.24 -4.99
N ALA A 12 16.10 -75.52 -4.40
CA ALA A 12 15.86 -74.28 -3.67
C ALA A 12 15.63 -73.13 -4.66
N ALA A 13 14.38 -72.76 -4.87
CA ALA A 13 14.04 -71.50 -5.60
C ALA A 13 14.32 -70.33 -4.70
N ALA A 14 15.46 -69.69 -4.93
CA ALA A 14 15.74 -68.39 -4.31
C ALA A 14 14.86 -67.26 -4.94
N LEU A 15 13.81 -66.89 -4.27
CA LEU A 15 13.00 -65.73 -4.63
C LEU A 15 13.82 -64.44 -4.35
N LEU A 16 14.42 -63.82 -5.37
CA LEU A 16 15.00 -62.50 -5.29
C LEU A 16 13.82 -61.50 -5.22
N ALA A 17 13.44 -61.08 -4.02
CA ALA A 17 12.59 -59.95 -3.82
C ALA A 17 13.36 -58.65 -4.18
N ALA A 18 13.12 -58.13 -5.36
CA ALA A 18 13.61 -56.84 -5.76
C ALA A 18 12.91 -55.78 -4.88
N ILE A 19 13.62 -55.26 -3.89
CA ILE A 19 13.16 -54.11 -3.08
C ILE A 19 13.24 -52.90 -4.00
N VAL A 20 12.10 -52.55 -4.60
CA VAL A 20 11.94 -51.27 -5.28
C VAL A 20 11.87 -50.20 -4.18
N SER A 21 13.00 -49.62 -3.83
CA SER A 21 13.05 -48.45 -2.97
C SER A 21 12.36 -47.31 -3.69
N PRO A 22 11.28 -46.72 -3.12
CA PRO A 22 10.71 -45.53 -3.72
C PRO A 22 11.81 -44.45 -3.74
N ALA A 23 12.05 -43.88 -4.92
CA ALA A 23 12.96 -42.77 -5.05
C ALA A 23 12.43 -41.62 -4.18
N VAL A 24 13.08 -41.38 -3.07
CA VAL A 24 12.80 -40.21 -2.24
C VAL A 24 13.24 -38.99 -3.03
N HIS A 25 12.31 -38.35 -3.68
CA HIS A 25 12.56 -37.08 -4.33
C HIS A 25 12.78 -36.02 -3.26
N ALA A 26 14.04 -35.79 -2.89
CA ALA A 26 14.41 -34.62 -2.10
C ALA A 26 14.20 -33.39 -2.99
N PHE A 27 13.22 -32.57 -2.65
CA PHE A 27 13.08 -31.27 -3.31
C PHE A 27 14.01 -30.27 -2.61
N THR A 28 14.71 -29.45 -3.40
CA THR A 28 15.53 -28.39 -2.88
C THR A 28 14.69 -27.11 -2.86
N VAL A 29 14.45 -26.57 -1.66
CA VAL A 29 13.86 -25.24 -1.52
C VAL A 29 14.99 -24.22 -1.55
N THR A 30 15.07 -23.43 -2.61
CA THR A 30 15.99 -22.30 -2.65
C THR A 30 15.26 -21.07 -2.16
N VAL A 31 15.53 -20.65 -0.94
CA VAL A 31 15.07 -19.36 -0.40
C VAL A 31 16.01 -18.30 -0.92
N ARG A 32 15.54 -17.44 -1.81
CA ARG A 32 16.27 -16.26 -2.25
C ARG A 32 15.85 -15.08 -1.40
N GLN A 33 16.84 -14.28 -0.98
CA GLN A 33 16.58 -13.01 -0.35
C GLN A 33 15.88 -12.11 -1.39
N GLY A 34 14.70 -11.59 -1.04
CA GLY A 34 13.97 -10.65 -1.92
C GLY A 34 14.70 -9.32 -2.07
N ASN A 35 14.32 -8.53 -3.05
CA ASN A 35 14.91 -7.20 -3.28
C ASN A 35 14.45 -6.21 -2.20
N ARG A 36 15.33 -5.23 -1.89
CA ARG A 36 14.89 -4.04 -1.15
C ARG A 36 13.84 -3.31 -1.98
N MET A 37 12.75 -2.92 -1.34
CA MET A 37 11.64 -2.27 -2.00
C MET A 37 11.09 -1.13 -1.14
N LEU A 38 10.82 -0.02 -1.80
CA LEU A 38 10.11 1.12 -1.25
C LEU A 38 9.06 1.51 -2.28
N TYR A 39 7.80 1.46 -1.88
CA TYR A 39 6.67 1.74 -2.76
C TYR A 39 5.69 2.67 -2.07
N LEU A 40 5.20 3.66 -2.81
CA LEU A 40 4.15 4.58 -2.40
C LEU A 40 3.18 4.79 -3.57
N GLN A 41 1.90 4.70 -3.29
CA GLN A 41 0.82 5.10 -4.18
C GLN A 41 -0.06 6.12 -3.47
N VAL A 42 -0.40 7.19 -4.17
CA VAL A 42 -1.36 8.20 -3.71
C VAL A 42 -2.36 8.43 -4.84
N GLY A 43 -3.63 8.16 -4.56
CA GLY A 43 -4.71 8.30 -5.53
C GLY A 43 -4.78 7.22 -6.59
N THR A 44 -5.18 7.62 -7.80
CA THR A 44 -5.36 6.73 -8.95
C THR A 44 -4.03 6.19 -9.45
N GLY A 45 -4.00 4.88 -9.69
CA GLY A 45 -2.84 4.19 -10.21
C GLY A 45 -3.07 2.69 -10.18
N THR A 46 -2.28 1.95 -10.93
CA THR A 46 -2.29 0.50 -10.90
C THR A 46 -0.96 -0.04 -10.38
N VAL A 47 -1.06 -1.10 -9.62
CA VAL A 47 0.08 -1.84 -9.12
C VAL A 47 -0.13 -3.31 -9.36
N LEU A 48 0.90 -3.99 -9.80
CA LEU A 48 0.92 -5.43 -9.96
C LEU A 48 1.61 -6.04 -8.74
N PHE A 49 1.09 -7.15 -8.29
CA PHE A 49 1.69 -7.96 -7.24
C PHE A 49 2.09 -9.32 -7.84
N PRO A 50 3.27 -9.43 -8.50
CA PRO A 50 3.78 -10.72 -8.96
C PRO A 50 4.01 -11.66 -7.78
N ARG A 51 4.20 -11.09 -6.58
CA ARG A 51 4.16 -11.75 -5.27
C ARG A 51 3.47 -10.85 -4.26
N PRO A 52 2.88 -11.40 -3.19
CA PRO A 52 2.13 -10.62 -2.19
C PRO A 52 2.90 -9.45 -1.56
N ASP A 53 4.21 -9.51 -1.56
CA ASP A 53 5.13 -8.57 -0.94
C ASP A 53 6.03 -7.83 -1.95
N GLU A 54 5.72 -7.91 -3.24
CA GLU A 54 6.48 -7.27 -4.33
C GLU A 54 5.56 -6.39 -5.20
N PRO A 55 5.09 -5.22 -4.72
CA PRO A 55 4.32 -4.29 -5.54
C PRO A 55 5.19 -3.73 -6.67
N GLN A 56 4.67 -3.72 -7.89
CA GLN A 56 5.31 -3.12 -9.05
C GLN A 56 4.38 -2.08 -9.67
N PRO A 57 4.82 -0.81 -9.78
CA PRO A 57 4.03 0.21 -10.48
C PRO A 57 3.74 -0.22 -11.92
N ALA A 58 2.48 -0.06 -12.33
CA ALA A 58 2.09 -0.34 -13.71
C ALA A 58 1.68 0.94 -14.43
N ASP A 59 0.53 1.54 -14.10
CA ASP A 59 0.08 2.80 -14.67
C ASP A 59 -0.05 3.85 -13.57
N ASN A 60 0.71 4.94 -13.66
CA ASN A 60 0.75 6.05 -12.72
C ASN A 60 0.83 7.39 -13.46
N SER A 61 0.23 7.48 -14.63
CA SER A 61 0.24 8.68 -15.47
C SER A 61 -0.71 9.77 -14.95
N THR A 62 -1.62 9.44 -14.05
CA THR A 62 -2.63 10.37 -13.53
C THR A 62 -2.20 10.95 -12.19
N VAL A 63 -2.25 12.28 -12.08
CA VAL A 63 -2.16 13.00 -10.81
C VAL A 63 -3.56 13.36 -10.35
N ASP A 64 -3.96 12.86 -9.19
CA ASP A 64 -5.29 13.14 -8.67
C ASP A 64 -5.43 14.60 -8.23
N ARG A 65 -6.64 15.11 -8.41
CA ARG A 65 -7.04 16.46 -8.02
C ARG A 65 -8.17 16.36 -7.00
N VAL A 66 -8.09 17.20 -5.98
CA VAL A 66 -9.17 17.40 -5.03
C VAL A 66 -9.62 18.86 -5.13
N SER A 67 -10.91 19.11 -5.25
CA SER A 67 -11.46 20.43 -5.51
C SER A 67 -12.73 20.70 -4.72
N VAL A 68 -13.00 21.98 -4.46
CA VAL A 68 -14.25 22.48 -3.88
C VAL A 68 -14.59 23.80 -4.51
N THR A 69 -15.89 24.03 -4.72
CA THR A 69 -16.42 25.35 -5.04
C THR A 69 -17.10 25.91 -3.80
N VAL A 70 -16.61 27.04 -3.31
CA VAL A 70 -17.19 27.74 -2.17
C VAL A 70 -18.31 28.66 -2.67
N PRO A 71 -19.59 28.36 -2.42
CA PRO A 71 -20.68 29.20 -2.85
C PRO A 71 -20.67 30.51 -2.05
N ALA A 72 -21.12 31.60 -2.67
CA ALA A 72 -21.13 32.91 -2.03
C ALA A 72 -21.85 32.94 -0.66
N ALA A 73 -22.90 32.14 -0.49
CA ALA A 73 -23.63 32.03 0.76
C ALA A 73 -22.85 31.31 1.88
N ALA A 74 -21.85 30.51 1.53
CA ALA A 74 -21.02 29.80 2.49
C ALA A 74 -19.73 30.56 2.83
N VAL A 75 -19.40 31.60 2.11
CA VAL A 75 -18.26 32.47 2.46
C VAL A 75 -18.55 33.13 3.81
N THR A 76 -17.69 32.93 4.79
CA THR A 76 -17.81 33.47 6.15
C THR A 76 -18.67 32.70 7.15
N ASP A 77 -19.32 31.59 6.76
CA ASP A 77 -20.13 30.83 7.75
C ASP A 77 -19.29 29.93 8.66
N GLY A 78 -18.01 29.70 8.30
CA GLY A 78 -17.07 28.90 9.07
C GLY A 78 -17.36 27.39 8.99
N THR A 79 -18.30 26.96 8.16
CA THR A 79 -18.64 25.55 8.01
C THR A 79 -17.65 24.88 7.06
N PRO A 80 -16.98 23.78 7.46
CA PRO A 80 -16.12 23.04 6.56
C PRO A 80 -16.87 22.46 5.37
N LEU A 81 -16.32 22.64 4.18
CA LEU A 81 -16.93 22.19 2.93
C LEU A 81 -16.25 20.91 2.43
N PRO A 82 -17.02 19.87 2.07
CA PRO A 82 -16.44 18.66 1.50
C PRO A 82 -15.77 18.96 0.16
N MET A 83 -14.58 18.41 -0.03
CA MET A 83 -13.87 18.46 -1.31
C MET A 83 -14.12 17.17 -2.09
N THR A 84 -14.15 17.29 -3.41
CA THR A 84 -14.38 16.16 -4.30
C THR A 84 -13.10 15.81 -5.05
N GLY A 85 -12.65 14.58 -4.91
CA GLY A 85 -11.54 14.03 -5.68
C GLY A 85 -11.97 13.46 -7.04
N ASN A 86 -11.03 13.32 -7.94
CA ASN A 86 -11.18 12.57 -9.18
C ASN A 86 -10.49 11.19 -9.13
N SER A 87 -10.13 10.74 -7.92
CA SER A 87 -9.60 9.39 -7.71
C SER A 87 -10.59 8.32 -8.17
N THR A 88 -10.09 7.22 -8.67
CA THR A 88 -10.90 6.07 -9.06
C THR A 88 -10.57 4.80 -8.28
N THR A 89 -9.60 4.88 -7.38
CA THR A 89 -9.16 3.74 -6.58
C THR A 89 -10.08 3.54 -5.38
N THR A 90 -10.94 2.53 -5.45
CA THR A 90 -11.86 2.16 -4.35
C THR A 90 -11.55 0.80 -3.75
N VAL A 91 -10.66 0.05 -4.39
CA VAL A 91 -10.30 -1.32 -4.05
C VAL A 91 -8.82 -1.37 -3.70
N SER A 92 -8.48 -2.09 -2.65
CA SER A 92 -7.08 -2.36 -2.29
C SER A 92 -6.36 -3.05 -3.46
N PRO A 93 -5.26 -2.51 -3.94
CA PRO A 93 -4.50 -3.16 -5.00
C PRO A 93 -3.86 -4.47 -4.52
N GLN A 94 -3.60 -4.63 -3.23
CA GLN A 94 -3.01 -5.84 -2.65
C GLN A 94 -4.05 -6.92 -2.40
N SER A 95 -5.11 -6.61 -1.66
CA SER A 95 -6.10 -7.60 -1.19
C SER A 95 -7.29 -7.75 -2.12
N GLN A 96 -7.49 -6.83 -3.08
CA GLN A 96 -8.65 -6.74 -3.97
C GLN A 96 -9.98 -6.53 -3.22
N ASN A 97 -9.92 -6.15 -1.95
CA ASN A 97 -11.10 -5.82 -1.15
C ASN A 97 -11.44 -4.33 -1.25
N PRO A 98 -12.71 -3.95 -1.10
CA PRO A 98 -13.09 -2.54 -0.97
C PRO A 98 -12.34 -1.88 0.18
N ILE A 99 -11.72 -0.72 -0.08
CA ILE A 99 -10.94 0.06 0.90
C ILE A 99 -11.45 1.48 1.04
N CYS A 100 -11.74 2.19 -0.06
CA CYS A 100 -12.27 3.54 -0.02
C CYS A 100 -13.80 3.52 -0.09
N PRO A 101 -14.50 4.15 0.87
CA PRO A 101 -15.97 4.22 0.89
C PRO A 101 -16.56 4.94 -0.33
N ALA A 102 -15.85 5.89 -0.90
CA ALA A 102 -16.25 6.61 -2.10
C ALA A 102 -15.09 6.73 -3.09
N ALA A 103 -15.42 6.77 -4.38
CA ALA A 103 -14.42 6.99 -5.43
C ALA A 103 -13.75 8.38 -5.34
N THR A 104 -14.40 9.33 -4.68
CA THR A 104 -13.87 10.68 -4.43
C THR A 104 -12.86 10.76 -3.30
N ASP A 105 -12.73 9.70 -2.49
CA ASP A 105 -11.72 9.59 -1.45
C ASP A 105 -10.37 9.26 -2.09
N VAL A 106 -9.29 9.85 -1.61
CA VAL A 106 -7.95 9.63 -2.18
C VAL A 106 -7.30 8.45 -1.49
N PHE A 107 -7.05 7.40 -2.24
CA PHE A 107 -6.28 6.25 -1.76
C PHE A 107 -4.86 6.64 -1.40
N ILE A 108 -4.32 6.10 -0.31
CA ILE A 108 -2.92 6.16 0.03
C ILE A 108 -2.46 4.79 0.52
N GLY A 109 -1.37 4.28 -0.05
CA GLY A 109 -0.84 2.98 0.35
C GLY A 109 0.61 2.80 -0.04
N GLY A 110 1.28 1.87 0.62
CA GLY A 110 2.68 1.62 0.33
C GLY A 110 3.30 0.51 1.15
N LEU A 111 4.57 0.27 0.90
CA LEU A 111 5.36 -0.79 1.52
C LEU A 111 6.82 -0.35 1.69
N LEU A 112 7.38 -0.63 2.85
CA LEU A 112 8.82 -0.79 3.00
C LEU A 112 9.14 -2.27 3.13
N ARG A 113 10.08 -2.77 2.34
CA ARG A 113 10.65 -4.10 2.49
C ARG A 113 12.17 -4.03 2.40
N VAL A 114 12.83 -4.50 3.43
CA VAL A 114 14.29 -4.60 3.47
C VAL A 114 14.66 -6.04 3.71
N PRO A 115 15.31 -6.72 2.74
CA PRO A 115 15.76 -8.09 2.92
C PRO A 115 16.76 -8.20 4.06
N GLY A 116 16.63 -9.22 4.90
CA GLY A 116 17.56 -9.49 6.00
C GLY A 116 17.09 -10.63 6.90
N ASN A 117 17.99 -11.17 7.69
CA ASN A 117 17.70 -12.25 8.62
C ASN A 117 17.17 -11.64 9.93
N GLY A 118 15.86 -11.43 10.02
CA GLY A 118 15.15 -11.14 11.29
C GLY A 118 15.43 -9.76 11.91
N ASN A 119 14.44 -9.25 12.64
CA ASN A 119 14.48 -8.08 13.55
C ASN A 119 15.16 -6.80 13.03
N ASN A 120 14.95 -6.47 11.77
CA ASN A 120 15.32 -5.15 11.30
C ASN A 120 14.21 -4.18 11.72
N ASN A 121 14.36 -3.49 12.85
CA ASN A 121 13.55 -2.34 13.25
C ASN A 121 13.75 -1.18 12.25
N ARG A 122 13.63 -1.48 10.96
CA ARG A 122 13.76 -0.49 9.91
C ARG A 122 12.39 0.09 9.63
N THR A 123 12.38 1.40 9.51
CA THR A 123 11.15 2.14 9.26
C THR A 123 11.35 3.05 8.06
N ALA A 124 10.27 3.31 7.33
CA ALA A 124 10.19 4.42 6.40
C ALA A 124 9.33 5.52 7.01
N THR A 125 9.60 6.76 6.62
CA THR A 125 8.82 7.91 7.02
C THR A 125 8.02 8.42 5.82
N LEU A 126 6.70 8.50 5.98
CA LEU A 126 5.81 9.13 5.03
C LEU A 126 5.68 10.60 5.39
N ASN A 127 6.05 11.47 4.46
CA ASN A 127 5.99 12.92 4.60
C ASN A 127 5.08 13.52 3.54
N VAL A 128 4.54 14.71 3.83
CA VAL A 128 3.91 15.57 2.85
C VAL A 128 4.53 16.97 2.88
N SER A 129 4.77 17.54 1.71
CA SER A 129 5.20 18.92 1.52
C SER A 129 4.04 19.75 0.96
N THR A 130 3.69 20.82 1.67
CA THR A 130 2.71 21.84 1.30
C THR A 130 3.26 23.24 1.58
N ALA A 131 4.56 23.42 1.35
CA ALA A 131 5.27 24.67 1.67
C ALA A 131 4.80 25.87 0.86
N LEU A 132 4.26 25.65 -0.33
CA LEU A 132 3.69 26.72 -1.15
C LEU A 132 2.17 26.73 -0.95
N PRO A 133 1.55 27.90 -0.73
CA PRO A 133 0.11 28.01 -0.59
C PRO A 133 -0.60 27.73 -1.93
N LEU A 134 -1.92 27.53 -1.87
CA LEU A 134 -2.75 27.59 -3.06
C LEU A 134 -2.74 29.04 -3.55
N ALA A 135 -2.61 29.23 -4.86
CA ALA A 135 -2.48 30.56 -5.46
C ALA A 135 -3.46 30.81 -6.61
N ALA A 136 -3.95 32.07 -6.68
CA ALA A 136 -4.71 32.62 -7.79
C ALA A 136 -4.17 34.03 -8.08
N GLY A 137 -3.27 34.16 -9.06
CA GLY A 137 -2.51 35.40 -9.30
C GLY A 137 -1.67 35.79 -8.08
N THR A 138 -1.98 36.94 -7.47
CA THR A 138 -1.30 37.39 -6.25
C THR A 138 -1.99 37.01 -4.94
N SER A 139 -3.18 36.43 -5.02
CA SER A 139 -3.94 35.98 -3.85
C SER A 139 -3.56 34.55 -3.49
N THR A 140 -3.54 34.26 -2.19
CA THR A 140 -3.15 32.93 -1.70
C THR A 140 -4.10 32.43 -0.60
N ILE A 141 -4.22 31.09 -0.52
CA ILE A 141 -4.89 30.38 0.56
C ILE A 141 -3.87 29.42 1.16
N PRO A 142 -3.59 29.44 2.46
CA PRO A 142 -2.64 28.51 3.06
C PRO A 142 -3.19 27.09 3.04
N PHE A 143 -2.33 26.09 2.87
CA PHE A 143 -2.72 24.68 2.92
C PHE A 143 -3.31 24.26 4.27
N THR A 144 -3.08 25.03 5.33
CA THR A 144 -3.69 24.78 6.65
C THR A 144 -5.22 24.88 6.63
N GLU A 145 -5.82 25.44 5.58
CA GLU A 145 -7.27 25.43 5.34
C GLU A 145 -7.79 24.08 4.80
N ILE A 146 -6.91 23.13 4.52
CA ILE A 146 -7.30 21.79 4.05
C ILE A 146 -7.03 20.77 5.15
N GLU A 147 -8.05 20.03 5.50
CA GLU A 147 -8.00 18.91 6.44
C GLU A 147 -8.51 17.62 5.79
N TRP A 148 -8.26 16.49 6.40
CA TRP A 148 -8.75 15.20 5.96
C TRP A 148 -9.22 14.33 7.11
N ASP A 149 -10.21 13.48 6.81
CA ASP A 149 -10.57 12.33 7.61
C ASP A 149 -9.96 11.08 6.99
N SER A 150 -9.43 10.22 7.81
CA SER A 150 -9.09 8.86 7.42
C SER A 150 -10.35 8.00 7.45
N VAL A 151 -10.77 7.46 6.30
CA VAL A 151 -12.09 6.85 6.10
C VAL A 151 -12.03 5.42 5.52
N GLY A 152 -10.91 4.74 5.64
CA GLY A 152 -10.76 3.37 5.13
C GLY A 152 -11.83 2.41 5.67
N ILE A 153 -12.38 1.54 4.82
CA ILE A 153 -13.36 0.53 5.21
C ILE A 153 -12.68 -0.49 6.14
N ASN A 154 -13.28 -0.70 7.34
CA ASN A 154 -12.76 -1.57 8.39
C ASN A 154 -11.36 -1.16 8.94
N ASP A 155 -10.93 0.06 8.69
CA ASP A 155 -9.68 0.60 9.21
C ASP A 155 -9.93 1.37 10.52
N SER A 156 -9.90 0.66 11.63
CA SER A 156 -10.10 1.24 12.97
C SER A 156 -8.84 1.91 13.54
N SER A 157 -7.69 1.72 12.90
CA SER A 157 -6.40 2.26 13.33
C SER A 157 -5.58 2.70 12.12
N PRO A 158 -6.02 3.76 11.42
CA PRO A 158 -5.41 4.16 10.16
C PRO A 158 -3.94 4.56 10.35
N THR A 159 -3.09 4.08 9.46
CA THR A 159 -1.67 4.42 9.44
C THR A 159 -1.46 5.93 9.22
N VAL A 160 -2.26 6.53 8.36
CA VAL A 160 -2.33 7.99 8.22
C VAL A 160 -3.57 8.45 8.98
N ALA A 161 -3.39 8.98 10.17
CA ALA A 161 -4.48 9.48 10.99
C ALA A 161 -5.15 10.72 10.36
N SER A 162 -6.41 10.99 10.72
CA SER A 162 -7.11 12.23 10.36
C SER A 162 -6.32 13.45 10.82
N GLY A 163 -6.34 14.53 10.04
CA GLY A 163 -5.54 15.72 10.35
C GLY A 163 -5.73 16.86 9.37
N SER A 164 -4.82 17.82 9.40
CA SER A 164 -4.74 18.94 8.48
C SER A 164 -3.33 19.14 7.97
N PHE A 165 -3.18 19.79 6.82
CA PHE A 165 -1.86 20.18 6.35
C PHE A 165 -1.25 21.27 7.25
N ALA A 166 0.05 21.12 7.50
CA ALA A 166 0.77 22.09 8.32
C ALA A 166 1.28 23.29 7.52
N GLY A 167 1.17 23.28 6.19
CA GLY A 167 1.71 24.33 5.35
C GLY A 167 3.25 24.37 5.35
N THR A 168 3.91 23.24 5.56
CA THR A 168 5.37 23.12 5.69
C THR A 168 5.95 22.25 4.61
N ALA A 169 7.28 22.32 4.44
CA ALA A 169 8.02 21.48 3.49
C ALA A 169 8.13 20.01 3.91
N ASN A 170 7.89 19.69 5.18
CA ASN A 170 8.19 18.34 5.68
C ASN A 170 7.28 18.00 6.89
N GLN A 171 6.02 17.75 6.63
CA GLN A 171 5.09 17.26 7.65
C GLN A 171 5.11 15.72 7.65
N VAL A 172 5.47 15.13 8.78
CA VAL A 172 5.41 13.68 8.98
C VAL A 172 3.95 13.26 9.13
N LEU A 173 3.51 12.31 8.30
CA LEU A 173 2.16 11.73 8.36
C LEU A 173 2.16 10.39 9.08
N ALA A 174 3.18 9.56 8.83
CA ALA A 174 3.26 8.22 9.42
C ALA A 174 4.69 7.67 9.41
N THR A 175 4.92 6.68 10.29
CA THR A 175 6.11 5.82 10.28
C THR A 175 5.67 4.40 9.91
N ILE A 176 6.30 3.83 8.88
CA ILE A 176 5.94 2.54 8.27
C ILE A 176 7.00 1.52 8.66
N ASN A 177 6.59 0.42 9.26
CA ASN A 177 7.48 -0.66 9.63
C ASN A 177 7.84 -1.54 8.42
N ASP A 178 9.04 -2.11 8.45
CA ASP A 178 9.51 -3.08 7.46
C ASP A 178 8.58 -4.30 7.35
N GLY A 179 8.35 -4.74 6.13
CA GLY A 179 7.50 -5.90 5.80
C GLY A 179 6.00 -5.66 5.92
N THR A 180 5.57 -4.42 6.18
CA THR A 180 4.15 -4.10 6.37
C THR A 180 3.62 -3.29 5.19
N TRP A 181 2.61 -3.83 4.51
CA TRP A 181 1.75 -3.05 3.62
C TRP A 181 0.85 -2.17 4.46
N PHE A 182 0.78 -0.89 4.15
CA PHE A 182 -0.20 0.02 4.71
C PHE A 182 -1.09 0.57 3.61
N GLU A 183 -2.33 0.84 3.93
CA GLU A 183 -3.28 1.49 3.03
C GLU A 183 -4.36 2.20 3.82
N GLY A 184 -5.01 3.16 3.17
CA GLY A 184 -6.10 3.93 3.74
C GLY A 184 -6.68 4.87 2.70
N CYS A 185 -7.70 5.62 3.09
CA CYS A 185 -8.37 6.58 2.23
C CYS A 185 -8.53 7.91 2.95
N LEU A 186 -8.25 8.99 2.24
CA LEU A 186 -8.30 10.35 2.77
C LEU A 186 -9.47 11.09 2.13
N ARG A 187 -10.40 11.56 2.95
CA ARG A 187 -11.51 12.43 2.55
C ARG A 187 -11.20 13.85 2.93
N PHE A 188 -11.00 14.70 1.95
CA PHE A 188 -10.61 16.09 2.17
C PHE A 188 -11.78 17.03 2.39
N ARG A 189 -11.52 18.07 3.21
CA ARG A 189 -12.43 19.18 3.45
C ARG A 189 -11.66 20.49 3.44
N PHE A 190 -12.31 21.54 2.94
CA PHE A 190 -11.85 22.90 3.08
C PHE A 190 -12.46 23.50 4.36
N ARG A 191 -11.64 23.99 5.26
CA ARG A 191 -12.06 24.45 6.60
C ARG A 191 -12.90 25.70 6.59
N ASN A 192 -12.74 26.56 5.57
CA ASN A 192 -13.52 27.77 5.38
C ASN A 192 -13.50 28.72 6.60
N THR A 193 -12.33 28.83 7.25
CA THR A 193 -12.22 29.56 8.54
C THR A 193 -12.25 31.06 8.38
N GLN A 194 -12.00 31.58 7.18
CA GLN A 194 -11.99 33.00 6.87
C GLN A 194 -12.38 33.29 5.42
N PRO A 195 -12.83 34.49 5.08
CA PRO A 195 -13.13 34.86 3.70
C PRO A 195 -11.85 35.00 2.88
N TYR A 196 -11.90 34.47 1.66
CA TYR A 196 -10.85 34.61 0.66
C TYR A 196 -11.41 35.36 -0.56
N PRO A 197 -10.56 36.05 -1.34
CA PRO A 197 -10.99 36.66 -2.60
C PRO A 197 -11.55 35.57 -3.56
N ALA A 198 -12.45 36.01 -4.45
CA ALA A 198 -12.90 35.11 -5.52
C ALA A 198 -11.74 34.80 -6.46
N GLY A 199 -11.64 33.51 -6.90
CA GLY A 199 -10.60 33.06 -7.80
C GLY A 199 -10.50 31.54 -7.83
N ASP A 200 -9.76 31.02 -8.81
CA ASP A 200 -9.42 29.60 -8.93
C ASP A 200 -8.04 29.36 -8.29
N PHE A 201 -8.06 28.96 -7.04
CA PHE A 201 -6.84 28.71 -6.27
C PHE A 201 -6.34 27.29 -6.53
N THR A 202 -5.08 27.17 -6.90
CA THR A 202 -4.44 25.88 -7.13
C THR A 202 -3.16 25.74 -6.33
N GLY A 203 -2.86 24.51 -5.89
CA GLY A 203 -1.64 24.17 -5.17
C GLY A 203 -1.37 22.69 -5.25
N THR A 204 -0.18 22.27 -4.84
CA THR A 204 0.29 20.87 -4.92
C THR A 204 0.76 20.40 -3.56
N ALA A 205 0.23 19.26 -3.12
CA ALA A 205 0.76 18.50 -2.00
C ALA A 205 1.63 17.36 -2.54
N VAL A 206 2.89 17.30 -2.13
CA VAL A 206 3.85 16.28 -2.57
C VAL A 206 4.08 15.29 -1.45
N TYR A 207 3.66 14.05 -1.67
CA TYR A 207 3.88 12.95 -0.73
C TYR A 207 5.19 12.23 -1.05
N THR A 208 5.95 11.91 -0.03
CA THR A 208 7.25 11.24 -0.15
C THR A 208 7.40 10.19 0.92
N LEU A 209 7.76 8.98 0.50
CA LEU A 209 8.14 7.90 1.40
C LEU A 209 9.65 7.73 1.36
N THR A 210 10.31 7.88 2.51
CA THR A 210 11.77 7.77 2.63
C THR A 210 12.15 6.67 3.61
N ALA A 211 13.17 5.91 3.27
CA ALA A 211 13.75 4.90 4.16
C ALA A 211 15.27 5.13 4.27
N PRO A 212 15.89 4.79 5.43
CA PRO A 212 17.33 4.91 5.66
C PRO A 212 18.16 3.97 4.79
#